data_64016c430d8a53ea8cff7789c345a03b
#
_entry.id   64016c430d8a53ea8cff7789c345a03b
#
_cell.length_a   1.000
_cell.length_b   1.000
_cell.length_c   1.000
_cell.angle_alpha   90.00
_cell.angle_beta   90.00
_cell.angle_gamma   90.00
#
_symmetry.space_group_name_H-M   'P 1'
#
loop_
_entity.id
_entity.type
_entity.pdbx_description
1 polymer ?
#
loop_
_entity_poly.entity_id
_entity_poly.type
_entity_poly.pdbx_seq_one_letter_code
_entity_poly.pdbx_strand_id
1 'polypeptide(L)'
;MRFFLSIITGLLFLDVCLWAAEPKLTGAPDLNELGIKYTLKKSTDPILNKIHVLRINLALNKVKPAVALGPDPDGDGPAEVSLTDPRKLASSPSVLAFINTNPWDSFPNAQGKKNRNWYSNQPVDIHGLAGTKGKMRSTMAPNNASVWFDVQGRVHFGHQPDDKPEEATTGFQLVLSKGKLTVNPGGTRHPRTAIGTDEKGKILWLVVVDGRQRRYSEGMNMHELASFMKELGCWTATNMDGGGSSIMGLLDKDGKLKVMNSPSDRSSGRVKIRPLPMILTITKSTNPKK
;
A
#
# COMPACT_ATOMS: atom_id res chain seq x y z
N MET A 1 -69.10 -5.91 64.75
CA MET A 1 -67.99 -6.73 64.28
C MET A 1 -68.13 -6.88 62.79
N ARG A 2 -67.46 -6.00 62.06
CA ARG A 2 -67.49 -5.95 60.56
C ARG A 2 -66.06 -6.23 60.09
N PHE A 3 -65.89 -7.33 59.39
CA PHE A 3 -64.63 -7.65 58.69
C PHE A 3 -64.58 -6.94 57.39
N PHE A 4 -63.49 -6.16 57.17
CA PHE A 4 -63.12 -5.59 55.83
C PHE A 4 -62.14 -6.57 55.16
N LEU A 5 -62.55 -7.07 54.00
CA LEU A 5 -61.71 -7.91 53.14
C LEU A 5 -61.01 -6.99 52.14
N SER A 6 -59.70 -6.83 52.26
CA SER A 6 -58.88 -6.05 51.28
C SER A 6 -58.42 -6.99 50.18
N ILE A 7 -58.85 -6.71 48.95
CA ILE A 7 -58.38 -7.41 47.74
C ILE A 7 -57.18 -6.63 47.24
N ILE A 8 -55.99 -7.29 47.26
CA ILE A 8 -54.76 -6.78 46.64
C ILE A 8 -54.70 -7.33 45.19
N THR A 9 -54.93 -6.47 44.20
CA THR A 9 -54.69 -6.74 42.77
C THR A 9 -53.22 -6.53 42.48
N GLY A 10 -52.47 -7.64 42.33
CA GLY A 10 -51.10 -7.59 41.84
C GLY A 10 -51.08 -7.41 40.35
N LEU A 11 -50.53 -6.30 39.87
CA LEU A 11 -50.15 -6.10 38.49
C LEU A 11 -48.83 -6.83 38.20
N LEU A 12 -48.90 -7.86 37.39
CA LEU A 12 -47.69 -8.48 36.78
C LEU A 12 -47.22 -7.58 35.63
N PHE A 13 -46.10 -6.90 35.82
CA PHE A 13 -45.35 -6.32 34.74
C PHE A 13 -44.55 -7.43 34.03
N LEU A 14 -44.94 -7.81 32.82
CA LEU A 14 -44.11 -8.61 31.93
C LEU A 14 -43.05 -7.66 31.32
N ASP A 15 -41.85 -7.73 31.85
CA ASP A 15 -40.68 -7.16 31.19
C ASP A 15 -40.40 -7.97 29.92
N VAL A 16 -40.84 -7.45 28.76
CA VAL A 16 -40.42 -7.95 27.46
C VAL A 16 -39.03 -7.39 27.20
N CYS A 17 -38.00 -8.13 27.60
CA CYS A 17 -36.64 -7.87 27.11
C CYS A 17 -36.65 -8.07 25.60
N LEU A 18 -36.77 -6.97 24.83
CA LEU A 18 -36.39 -6.93 23.45
C LEU A 18 -34.85 -7.14 23.37
N TRP A 19 -34.47 -8.38 23.15
CA TRP A 19 -33.09 -8.69 22.77
C TRP A 19 -32.87 -8.12 21.35
N ALA A 20 -32.27 -6.91 21.29
CA ALA A 20 -31.77 -6.36 20.04
C ALA A 20 -30.75 -7.38 19.52
N ALA A 21 -31.05 -8.01 18.41
CA ALA A 21 -30.10 -8.89 17.72
C ALA A 21 -28.84 -8.08 17.47
N GLU A 22 -27.72 -8.54 18.03
CA GLU A 22 -26.41 -7.97 17.71
C GLU A 22 -26.25 -7.96 16.17
N PRO A 23 -25.79 -6.85 15.57
CA PRO A 23 -25.56 -6.83 14.14
C PRO A 23 -24.56 -7.93 13.83
N LYS A 24 -24.98 -8.93 13.02
CA LYS A 24 -24.07 -9.91 12.44
C LYS A 24 -22.92 -9.13 11.84
N LEU A 25 -21.70 -9.29 12.38
CA LEU A 25 -20.49 -8.85 11.72
C LEU A 25 -20.55 -9.39 10.31
N THR A 26 -20.77 -8.51 9.35
CA THR A 26 -20.68 -8.85 7.93
C THR A 26 -19.24 -9.32 7.72
N GLY A 27 -19.06 -10.56 7.26
CA GLY A 27 -17.74 -11.13 6.97
C GLY A 27 -16.89 -10.19 6.13
N ALA A 28 -15.57 -10.41 6.11
CA ALA A 28 -14.65 -9.61 5.29
C ALA A 28 -15.18 -9.48 3.85
N PRO A 29 -15.03 -8.30 3.21
CA PRO A 29 -15.53 -8.10 1.85
C PRO A 29 -14.87 -9.06 0.87
N ASP A 30 -15.61 -9.59 -0.08
CA ASP A 30 -15.02 -10.34 -1.19
C ASP A 30 -14.22 -9.38 -2.08
N LEU A 31 -12.91 -9.55 -2.06
CA LEU A 31 -11.98 -8.72 -2.83
C LEU A 31 -12.21 -8.84 -4.35
N ASN A 32 -12.63 -10.01 -4.85
CA ASN A 32 -12.92 -10.18 -6.28
C ASN A 32 -14.14 -9.36 -6.71
N GLU A 33 -15.18 -9.31 -5.89
CA GLU A 33 -16.34 -8.45 -6.14
C GLU A 33 -15.97 -6.96 -6.12
N LEU A 34 -14.95 -6.59 -5.35
CA LEU A 34 -14.40 -5.24 -5.32
C LEU A 34 -13.43 -4.96 -6.49
N GLY A 35 -13.17 -5.96 -7.35
CA GLY A 35 -12.26 -5.83 -8.48
C GLY A 35 -10.79 -5.98 -8.12
N ILE A 36 -10.46 -6.52 -6.94
CA ILE A 36 -9.09 -6.81 -6.51
C ILE A 36 -8.82 -8.30 -6.67
N LYS A 37 -7.83 -8.64 -7.49
CA LYS A 37 -7.38 -10.02 -7.68
C LYS A 37 -5.91 -10.16 -7.26
N TYR A 38 -5.66 -11.02 -6.31
CA TYR A 38 -4.30 -11.41 -5.90
C TYR A 38 -3.85 -12.67 -6.64
N THR A 39 -2.59 -12.68 -7.05
CA THR A 39 -1.95 -13.85 -7.66
C THR A 39 -0.51 -13.96 -7.16
N LEU A 40 -0.13 -15.15 -6.68
CA LEU A 40 1.27 -15.48 -6.43
C LEU A 40 1.81 -16.23 -7.66
N LYS A 41 2.72 -15.60 -8.40
CA LYS A 41 3.47 -16.25 -9.48
C LYS A 41 4.79 -16.78 -8.92
N LYS A 42 5.13 -18.01 -9.27
CA LYS A 42 6.39 -18.67 -8.91
C LYS A 42 7.13 -19.02 -10.18
N SER A 43 8.42 -18.75 -10.21
CA SER A 43 9.35 -19.17 -11.25
C SER A 43 10.44 -20.01 -10.60
N THR A 44 10.88 -21.07 -11.27
CA THR A 44 11.98 -21.91 -10.82
C THR A 44 13.09 -21.99 -11.87
N ASP A 45 12.77 -21.70 -13.12
CA ASP A 45 13.69 -21.74 -14.27
C ASP A 45 13.48 -20.46 -15.11
N PRO A 46 14.55 -19.78 -15.53
CA PRO A 46 15.95 -19.98 -15.10
C PRO A 46 16.25 -19.42 -13.70
N ILE A 47 15.33 -18.67 -13.09
CA ILE A 47 15.53 -17.95 -11.83
C ILE A 47 14.40 -18.25 -10.85
N LEU A 48 14.79 -18.62 -9.64
CA LEU A 48 13.83 -18.83 -8.56
C LEU A 48 13.28 -17.50 -8.06
N ASN A 49 12.00 -17.26 -8.32
CA ASN A 49 11.30 -16.04 -7.89
C ASN A 49 9.92 -16.32 -7.33
N LYS A 50 9.52 -15.51 -6.34
CA LYS A 50 8.15 -15.36 -5.86
C LYS A 50 7.70 -13.92 -6.11
N ILE A 51 6.63 -13.80 -6.87
CA ILE A 51 6.12 -12.52 -7.37
C ILE A 51 4.67 -12.39 -6.95
N HIS A 52 4.40 -11.41 -6.12
CA HIS A 52 3.08 -11.08 -5.59
C HIS A 52 2.46 -10.00 -6.46
N VAL A 53 1.33 -10.30 -7.07
CA VAL A 53 0.63 -9.42 -8.00
C VAL A 53 -0.76 -9.11 -7.48
N LEU A 54 -1.07 -7.85 -7.31
CA LEU A 54 -2.43 -7.35 -7.14
C LEU A 54 -2.86 -6.66 -8.43
N ARG A 55 -3.93 -7.14 -9.03
CA ARG A 55 -4.62 -6.51 -10.16
C ARG A 55 -5.89 -5.86 -9.64
N ILE A 56 -6.01 -4.53 -9.79
CA ILE A 56 -7.12 -3.73 -9.30
C ILE A 56 -7.86 -3.14 -10.50
N ASN A 57 -9.16 -3.40 -10.60
CA ASN A 57 -10.02 -2.81 -11.63
C ASN A 57 -10.63 -1.51 -11.12
N LEU A 58 -9.97 -0.39 -11.40
CA LEU A 58 -10.42 0.95 -11.01
C LEU A 58 -11.72 1.38 -11.70
N ALA A 59 -12.01 0.81 -12.89
CA ALA A 59 -13.23 1.13 -13.64
C ALA A 59 -14.53 0.72 -12.92
N LEU A 60 -14.45 -0.17 -11.93
CA LEU A 60 -15.61 -0.54 -11.11
C LEU A 60 -15.99 0.54 -10.08
N ASN A 61 -15.13 1.50 -9.82
CA ASN A 61 -15.31 2.57 -8.82
C ASN A 61 -15.65 2.07 -7.39
N LYS A 62 -15.38 0.79 -7.10
CA LYS A 62 -15.64 0.17 -5.79
C LYS A 62 -14.51 0.40 -4.80
N VAL A 63 -13.32 0.69 -5.31
CA VAL A 63 -12.11 0.95 -4.55
C VAL A 63 -11.37 2.16 -5.11
N LYS A 64 -10.53 2.76 -4.28
CA LYS A 64 -9.66 3.87 -4.68
C LYS A 64 -8.28 3.72 -4.07
N PRO A 65 -7.21 4.13 -4.78
CA PRO A 65 -5.90 4.33 -4.20
C PRO A 65 -5.92 5.48 -3.19
N ALA A 66 -5.12 5.37 -2.14
CA ALA A 66 -4.89 6.44 -1.17
C ALA A 66 -3.49 6.28 -0.56
N VAL A 67 -2.83 7.39 -0.28
CA VAL A 67 -1.52 7.40 0.36
C VAL A 67 -1.68 7.52 1.88
N ALA A 68 -0.92 6.71 2.63
CA ALA A 68 -0.77 6.86 4.05
C ALA A 68 0.67 7.25 4.37
N LEU A 69 0.85 8.44 4.93
CA LEU A 69 2.13 9.02 5.34
C LEU A 69 2.43 8.68 6.80
N GLY A 70 3.72 8.56 7.14
CA GLY A 70 4.17 8.61 8.52
C GLY A 70 3.77 9.93 9.19
N PRO A 71 3.67 9.96 10.53
CA PRO A 71 3.36 11.19 11.25
C PRO A 71 4.48 12.22 11.06
N ASP A 72 4.12 13.49 11.13
CA ASP A 72 5.05 14.59 11.17
C ASP A 72 5.84 14.54 12.49
N PRO A 73 7.19 14.52 12.45
CA PRO A 73 7.99 14.40 13.67
C PRO A 73 8.27 15.73 14.37
N ASP A 74 8.26 16.86 13.66
CA ASP A 74 8.81 18.12 14.11
C ASP A 74 8.04 19.38 13.68
N GLY A 75 6.84 19.22 13.09
CA GLY A 75 5.97 20.33 12.67
C GLY A 75 6.59 21.17 11.56
N ASP A 76 7.08 22.38 11.93
CA ASP A 76 7.75 23.29 10.99
C ASP A 76 9.24 22.95 10.80
N GLY A 77 9.72 21.86 11.39
CA GLY A 77 11.08 21.38 11.24
C GLY A 77 11.39 20.80 9.86
N PRO A 78 12.65 20.42 9.61
CA PRO A 78 13.08 19.99 8.28
C PRO A 78 12.60 18.59 7.88
N ALA A 79 12.17 17.75 8.84
CA ALA A 79 11.77 16.38 8.51
C ALA A 79 10.35 16.30 7.95
N GLU A 80 10.18 15.55 6.89
CA GLU A 80 8.89 15.43 6.28
C GLU A 80 8.00 14.43 7.00
N VAL A 81 8.53 13.28 7.44
CA VAL A 81 7.78 12.25 8.17
C VAL A 81 8.66 11.42 9.09
N SER A 82 8.03 10.68 10.00
CA SER A 82 8.66 9.62 10.80
C SER A 82 8.49 8.25 10.15
N LEU A 83 9.56 7.45 10.11
CA LEU A 83 9.48 6.05 9.69
C LEU A 83 8.54 5.26 10.59
N THR A 84 7.52 4.66 10.01
CA THR A 84 6.43 3.98 10.72
C THR A 84 6.24 2.56 10.20
N ASP A 85 5.89 1.62 11.08
CA ASP A 85 5.53 0.26 10.66
C ASP A 85 4.41 0.33 9.62
N PRO A 86 4.60 -0.23 8.40
CA PRO A 86 3.61 -0.16 7.34
C PRO A 86 2.24 -0.75 7.71
N ARG A 87 2.21 -1.69 8.66
CA ARG A 87 0.95 -2.24 9.19
C ARG A 87 0.18 -1.23 10.04
N LYS A 88 0.90 -0.32 10.73
CA LYS A 88 0.29 0.81 11.45
C LYS A 88 -0.21 1.87 10.48
N LEU A 89 0.55 2.18 9.42
CA LEU A 89 0.09 3.08 8.36
C LEU A 89 -1.19 2.56 7.68
N ALA A 90 -1.31 1.24 7.55
CA ALA A 90 -2.46 0.57 6.96
C ALA A 90 -3.59 0.25 7.96
N SER A 91 -3.60 0.81 9.17
CA SER A 91 -4.52 0.42 10.24
C SER A 91 -5.98 0.88 10.05
N SER A 92 -6.25 1.75 9.08
CA SER A 92 -7.63 2.17 8.79
C SER A 92 -8.50 0.98 8.37
N PRO A 93 -9.71 0.81 8.93
CA PRO A 93 -10.63 -0.27 8.56
C PRO A 93 -11.05 -0.29 7.09
N SER A 94 -10.87 0.83 6.38
CA SER A 94 -11.15 0.92 4.94
C SER A 94 -10.06 0.32 4.06
N VAL A 95 -8.88 0.03 4.60
CA VAL A 95 -7.74 -0.49 3.84
C VAL A 95 -7.93 -1.97 3.52
N LEU A 96 -7.87 -2.28 2.23
CA LEU A 96 -8.01 -3.63 1.69
C LEU A 96 -6.65 -4.23 1.28
N ALA A 97 -5.71 -3.38 0.86
CA ALA A 97 -4.37 -3.77 0.47
C ALA A 97 -3.40 -2.59 0.60
N PHE A 98 -2.10 -2.88 0.66
CA PHE A 98 -1.06 -1.85 0.59
C PHE A 98 0.24 -2.39 -0.01
N ILE A 99 1.09 -1.47 -0.50
CA ILE A 99 2.50 -1.69 -0.84
C ILE A 99 3.35 -0.52 -0.34
N ASN A 100 4.66 -0.75 -0.19
CA ASN A 100 5.63 0.34 -0.01
C ASN A 100 5.77 1.17 -1.30
N THR A 101 6.22 2.41 -1.17
CA THR A 101 6.38 3.31 -2.31
C THR A 101 7.70 4.07 -2.30
N ASN A 102 7.73 5.30 -1.81
CA ASN A 102 8.86 6.21 -1.95
C ASN A 102 10.11 5.74 -1.21
N PRO A 103 11.29 5.92 -1.81
CA PRO A 103 12.54 5.93 -1.07
C PRO A 103 12.62 7.16 -0.16
N TRP A 104 13.57 7.13 0.75
CA TRP A 104 13.77 8.17 1.76
C TRP A 104 15.24 8.33 2.12
N ASP A 105 15.57 9.47 2.69
CA ASP A 105 16.89 9.78 3.25
C ASP A 105 16.82 10.12 4.73
N SER A 106 17.81 9.66 5.48
CA SER A 106 18.00 10.11 6.87
C SER A 106 18.75 11.42 6.92
N PHE A 107 18.47 12.23 7.94
CA PHE A 107 19.25 13.44 8.22
C PHE A 107 20.69 13.10 8.62
N PRO A 108 21.66 13.94 8.23
CA PRO A 108 23.02 13.80 8.71
C PRO A 108 23.09 14.09 10.22
N ASN A 109 24.01 13.41 10.91
CA ASN A 109 24.35 13.74 12.29
C ASN A 109 25.16 15.06 12.37
N ALA A 110 25.55 15.48 13.57
CA ALA A 110 26.33 16.70 13.79
C ALA A 110 27.69 16.75 13.04
N GLN A 111 28.21 15.59 12.62
CA GLN A 111 29.41 15.44 11.81
C GLN A 111 29.11 15.35 10.30
N GLY A 112 27.90 15.62 9.87
CA GLY A 112 27.48 15.56 8.45
C GLY A 112 27.31 14.14 7.89
N LYS A 113 27.40 13.08 8.71
CA LYS A 113 27.29 11.70 8.27
C LYS A 113 25.84 11.21 8.33
N LYS A 114 25.30 10.78 7.19
CA LYS A 114 23.97 10.17 7.14
C LYS A 114 23.95 8.79 7.82
N ASN A 115 22.91 8.57 8.64
CA ASN A 115 22.69 7.25 9.25
C ASN A 115 22.19 6.28 8.18
N ARG A 116 22.93 5.18 7.98
CA ARG A 116 22.52 4.12 7.05
C ARG A 116 21.61 3.07 7.68
N ASN A 117 21.49 3.09 9.01
CA ASN A 117 20.55 2.24 9.72
C ASN A 117 19.20 2.93 9.81
N TRP A 118 18.17 2.13 9.99
CA TRP A 118 16.81 2.60 10.16
C TRP A 118 16.23 2.10 11.49
N TYR A 119 15.32 2.89 12.06
CA TYR A 119 14.58 2.56 13.28
C TYR A 119 13.18 3.19 13.24
N SER A 120 12.26 2.67 14.07
CA SER A 120 10.92 3.24 14.17
C SER A 120 10.95 4.66 14.73
N ASN A 121 10.08 5.51 14.19
CA ASN A 121 9.98 6.94 14.50
C ASN A 121 11.24 7.77 14.11
N GLN A 122 12.08 7.26 13.23
CA GLN A 122 13.18 8.02 12.68
C GLN A 122 12.65 9.16 11.80
N PRO A 123 13.04 10.42 12.05
CA PRO A 123 12.75 11.54 11.15
C PRO A 123 13.48 11.36 9.81
N VAL A 124 12.79 11.57 8.70
CA VAL A 124 13.36 11.38 7.36
C VAL A 124 12.75 12.36 6.36
N ASP A 125 13.49 12.56 5.24
CA ASP A 125 12.98 13.17 4.01
C ASP A 125 12.48 12.11 3.07
N ILE A 126 11.37 12.39 2.38
CA ILE A 126 10.83 11.52 1.34
C ILE A 126 11.46 11.92 0.00
N HIS A 127 11.92 10.94 -0.77
CA HIS A 127 12.38 11.24 -2.12
C HIS A 127 11.20 11.42 -3.06
N GLY A 128 11.15 12.57 -3.72
CA GLY A 128 10.21 12.88 -4.77
C GLY A 128 8.82 13.27 -4.28
N LEU A 129 7.88 13.33 -5.21
CA LEU A 129 6.52 13.74 -4.94
C LEU A 129 5.83 12.77 -3.96
N ALA A 130 5.29 13.29 -2.89
CA ALA A 130 4.50 12.55 -1.91
C ALA A 130 3.37 13.42 -1.35
N GLY A 131 2.16 12.89 -1.34
CA GLY A 131 1.02 13.64 -0.83
C GLY A 131 -0.24 12.80 -0.72
N THR A 132 -1.20 13.31 0.01
CA THR A 132 -2.51 12.68 0.22
C THR A 132 -3.59 13.75 0.37
N LYS A 133 -4.79 13.46 -0.14
CA LYS A 133 -5.97 14.34 -0.07
C LYS A 133 -5.68 15.76 -0.58
N GLY A 134 -4.96 15.86 -1.70
CA GLY A 134 -4.60 17.13 -2.31
C GLY A 134 -3.50 17.93 -1.57
N LYS A 135 -2.95 17.41 -0.48
CA LYS A 135 -1.89 18.06 0.28
C LYS A 135 -0.56 17.36 0.02
N MET A 136 0.40 18.08 -0.57
CA MET A 136 1.74 17.57 -0.80
C MET A 136 2.57 17.71 0.47
N ARG A 137 3.25 16.63 0.86
CA ARG A 137 4.20 16.59 1.97
C ARG A 137 5.63 16.73 1.46
N SER A 138 5.90 16.17 0.29
CA SER A 138 7.18 16.31 -0.41
C SER A 138 6.95 16.76 -1.84
N THR A 139 7.92 17.49 -2.39
CA THR A 139 7.86 18.03 -3.75
C THR A 139 8.46 17.09 -4.77
N MET A 140 8.18 17.35 -6.05
CA MET A 140 8.62 16.52 -7.15
C MET A 140 10.14 16.40 -7.25
N ALA A 141 10.64 15.17 -7.42
CA ALA A 141 11.99 14.93 -7.92
C ALA A 141 12.02 14.98 -9.45
N PRO A 142 13.14 15.38 -10.07
CA PRO A 142 13.23 15.57 -11.52
C PRO A 142 13.33 14.29 -12.36
N ASN A 143 12.99 13.12 -11.85
CA ASN A 143 13.23 11.81 -12.47
C ASN A 143 12.01 11.18 -13.15
N ASN A 144 10.88 11.86 -13.28
CA ASN A 144 9.62 11.39 -13.91
C ASN A 144 9.09 10.03 -13.42
N ALA A 145 9.54 9.56 -12.25
CA ALA A 145 9.14 8.28 -11.67
C ALA A 145 7.93 8.40 -10.73
N SER A 146 7.26 9.55 -10.75
CA SER A 146 6.07 9.80 -9.94
C SER A 146 4.87 9.05 -10.50
N VAL A 147 4.03 8.56 -9.59
CA VAL A 147 2.71 7.99 -9.88
C VAL A 147 1.72 8.74 -9.00
N TRP A 148 0.69 9.30 -9.61
CA TRP A 148 -0.28 10.08 -8.86
C TRP A 148 -1.69 9.84 -9.37
N PHE A 149 -2.67 10.16 -8.52
CA PHE A 149 -4.08 9.98 -8.78
C PHE A 149 -4.76 11.33 -8.65
N ASP A 150 -5.62 11.65 -9.60
CA ASP A 150 -6.43 12.86 -9.54
C ASP A 150 -7.69 12.65 -8.68
N VAL A 151 -8.47 13.72 -8.48
CA VAL A 151 -9.72 13.69 -7.69
C VAL A 151 -10.79 12.73 -8.25
N GLN A 152 -10.66 12.33 -9.52
CA GLN A 152 -11.51 11.32 -10.15
C GLN A 152 -10.96 9.90 -9.96
N GLY A 153 -9.77 9.76 -9.35
CA GLY A 153 -9.09 8.48 -9.13
C GLY A 153 -8.41 7.93 -10.38
N ARG A 154 -8.20 8.73 -11.43
CA ARG A 154 -7.44 8.34 -12.61
C ARG A 154 -5.96 8.33 -12.28
N VAL A 155 -5.25 7.31 -12.75
CA VAL A 155 -3.82 7.16 -12.53
C VAL A 155 -3.01 7.88 -13.62
N HIS A 156 -1.99 8.59 -13.18
CA HIS A 156 -1.05 9.33 -14.02
C HIS A 156 0.39 8.96 -13.66
N PHE A 157 1.30 9.14 -14.63
CA PHE A 157 2.74 8.90 -14.46
C PHE A 157 3.52 10.14 -14.90
N GLY A 158 4.63 10.39 -14.20
CA GLY A 158 5.37 11.64 -14.33
C GLY A 158 4.69 12.76 -13.57
N HIS A 159 5.02 14.00 -13.93
CA HIS A 159 4.43 15.19 -13.32
C HIS A 159 4.44 16.36 -14.32
N GLN A 160 3.34 17.09 -14.39
CA GLN A 160 3.20 18.29 -15.19
C GLN A 160 3.08 19.51 -14.28
N PRO A 161 3.46 20.72 -14.71
CA PRO A 161 3.39 21.93 -13.88
C PRO A 161 2.00 22.21 -13.32
N ASP A 162 0.94 21.90 -14.06
CA ASP A 162 -0.46 22.15 -13.68
C ASP A 162 -1.15 20.95 -13.07
N ASP A 163 -0.43 19.84 -12.81
CA ASP A 163 -0.99 18.66 -12.17
C ASP A 163 -1.46 18.99 -10.75
N LYS A 164 -2.63 18.45 -10.41
CA LYS A 164 -3.24 18.58 -9.07
C LYS A 164 -3.47 17.19 -8.49
N PRO A 165 -2.41 16.54 -7.96
CA PRO A 165 -2.54 15.23 -7.37
C PRO A 165 -3.45 15.24 -6.14
N GLU A 166 -4.41 14.33 -6.09
CA GLU A 166 -5.14 14.01 -4.86
C GLU A 166 -4.29 13.09 -3.97
N GLU A 167 -3.67 12.08 -4.61
CA GLU A 167 -2.76 11.14 -3.97
C GLU A 167 -1.50 11.02 -4.84
N ALA A 168 -0.32 11.09 -4.24
CA ALA A 168 0.94 11.08 -4.98
C ALA A 168 2.04 10.27 -4.31
N THR A 169 2.84 9.59 -5.14
CA THR A 169 3.98 8.77 -4.72
C THR A 169 5.04 8.78 -5.82
N THR A 170 6.30 8.53 -5.47
CA THR A 170 7.41 8.51 -6.42
C THR A 170 8.29 7.29 -6.19
N GLY A 171 8.71 6.68 -7.29
CA GLY A 171 9.70 5.60 -7.29
C GLY A 171 11.10 6.09 -7.66
N PHE A 172 11.97 5.12 -7.93
CA PHE A 172 13.32 5.42 -8.42
C PHE A 172 13.37 5.64 -9.93
N GLN A 173 12.58 4.88 -10.68
CA GLN A 173 12.72 4.86 -12.14
C GLN A 173 11.46 4.36 -12.83
N LEU A 174 11.09 5.04 -13.89
CA LEU A 174 10.14 4.55 -14.89
C LEU A 174 10.80 3.38 -15.64
N VAL A 175 10.19 2.20 -15.61
CA VAL A 175 10.75 0.98 -16.24
C VAL A 175 10.02 0.59 -17.52
N LEU A 176 8.79 1.07 -17.68
CA LEU A 176 7.97 0.86 -18.87
C LEU A 176 7.23 2.15 -19.20
N SER A 177 7.30 2.62 -20.43
CA SER A 177 6.61 3.81 -20.92
C SER A 177 5.97 3.54 -22.26
N LYS A 178 4.65 3.73 -22.35
CA LYS A 178 3.87 3.53 -23.60
C LYS A 178 4.17 2.19 -24.27
N GLY A 179 4.20 1.11 -23.44
CA GLY A 179 4.46 -0.26 -23.89
C GLY A 179 5.91 -0.57 -24.25
N LYS A 180 6.84 0.39 -24.11
CA LYS A 180 8.27 0.23 -24.41
C LYS A 180 9.09 0.19 -23.11
N LEU A 181 10.02 -0.76 -23.01
CA LEU A 181 10.97 -0.81 -21.91
C LEU A 181 11.88 0.43 -21.96
N THR A 182 12.11 1.06 -20.79
CA THR A 182 12.96 2.25 -20.63
C THR A 182 14.29 1.91 -19.96
N VAL A 183 14.56 0.64 -19.76
CA VAL A 183 15.73 0.12 -19.06
C VAL A 183 16.48 -0.89 -19.92
N ASN A 184 17.81 -0.90 -19.77
CA ASN A 184 18.69 -1.81 -20.51
C ASN A 184 18.73 -3.20 -19.85
N PRO A 185 19.02 -4.27 -20.60
CA PRO A 185 19.30 -5.59 -20.07
C PRO A 185 20.45 -5.61 -19.06
N GLY A 186 20.39 -6.54 -18.09
CA GLY A 186 21.43 -6.74 -17.09
C GLY A 186 21.14 -6.05 -15.76
N GLY A 187 22.17 -5.99 -14.91
CA GLY A 187 22.08 -5.40 -13.57
C GLY A 187 21.77 -6.42 -12.48
N THR A 188 21.90 -5.98 -11.24
CA THR A 188 21.77 -6.82 -10.04
C THR A 188 20.32 -7.11 -9.71
N ARG A 189 20.03 -8.36 -9.32
CA ARG A 189 18.71 -8.77 -8.83
C ARG A 189 18.50 -8.34 -7.38
N HIS A 190 17.34 -7.79 -7.12
CA HIS A 190 16.91 -7.33 -5.80
C HIS A 190 15.43 -7.61 -5.58
N PRO A 191 14.93 -7.63 -4.32
CA PRO A 191 13.51 -7.43 -4.07
C PRO A 191 13.05 -6.15 -4.75
N ARG A 192 11.87 -6.18 -5.38
CA ARG A 192 11.32 -5.05 -6.12
C ARG A 192 9.89 -4.77 -5.72
N THR A 193 9.52 -3.51 -5.85
CA THR A 193 8.13 -3.07 -5.80
C THR A 193 7.86 -2.23 -7.04
N ALA A 194 6.73 -2.46 -7.70
CA ALA A 194 6.36 -1.71 -8.89
C ALA A 194 4.87 -1.37 -8.90
N ILE A 195 4.56 -0.24 -9.52
CA ILE A 195 3.20 0.21 -9.85
C ILE A 195 3.10 0.34 -11.35
N GLY A 196 2.04 -0.19 -11.95
CA GLY A 196 1.79 -0.06 -13.39
C GLY A 196 0.32 0.07 -13.71
N THR A 197 0.02 0.57 -14.91
CA THR A 197 -1.34 0.72 -15.41
C THR A 197 -1.43 0.31 -16.87
N ASP A 198 -2.64 -0.09 -17.32
CA ASP A 198 -2.95 -0.27 -18.74
C ASP A 198 -3.01 1.09 -19.46
N GLU A 199 -3.11 1.06 -20.79
CA GLU A 199 -3.15 2.26 -21.62
C GLU A 199 -4.30 3.21 -21.28
N LYS A 200 -5.42 2.67 -20.81
CA LYS A 200 -6.63 3.44 -20.46
C LYS A 200 -6.68 3.90 -19.01
N GLY A 201 -5.67 3.56 -18.19
CA GLY A 201 -5.65 3.88 -16.75
C GLY A 201 -6.76 3.21 -15.93
N LYS A 202 -7.35 2.11 -16.45
CA LYS A 202 -8.48 1.42 -15.80
C LYS A 202 -8.05 0.29 -14.88
N ILE A 203 -6.90 -0.30 -15.16
CA ILE A 203 -6.33 -1.39 -14.38
C ILE A 203 -5.06 -0.90 -13.73
N LEU A 204 -4.99 -1.05 -12.43
CA LEU A 204 -3.78 -0.79 -11.65
C LEU A 204 -3.16 -2.13 -11.24
N TRP A 205 -1.87 -2.31 -11.50
CA TRP A 205 -1.08 -3.41 -10.98
C TRP A 205 -0.13 -2.92 -9.89
N LEU A 206 -0.18 -3.59 -8.76
CA LEU A 206 0.78 -3.46 -7.68
C LEU A 206 1.56 -4.77 -7.60
N VAL A 207 2.87 -4.70 -7.75
CA VAL A 207 3.73 -5.88 -7.82
C VAL A 207 4.82 -5.79 -6.77
N VAL A 208 5.00 -6.88 -6.01
CA VAL A 208 6.14 -7.06 -5.11
C VAL A 208 6.85 -8.36 -5.46
N VAL A 209 8.14 -8.28 -5.72
CA VAL A 209 9.03 -9.41 -5.99
C VAL A 209 9.88 -9.64 -4.74
N ASP A 210 9.79 -10.83 -4.15
CA ASP A 210 10.71 -11.25 -3.10
C ASP A 210 12.13 -11.39 -3.67
N GLY A 211 13.15 -11.20 -2.85
CA GLY A 211 14.52 -11.34 -3.33
C GLY A 211 15.56 -11.35 -2.21
N ARG A 212 16.86 -11.49 -2.58
CA ARG A 212 17.98 -11.61 -1.64
C ARG A 212 17.84 -12.78 -0.67
N GLN A 213 17.09 -13.81 -1.05
CA GLN A 213 16.80 -14.97 -0.21
C GLN A 213 17.13 -16.25 -0.99
N ARG A 214 18.36 -16.72 -0.81
CA ARG A 214 18.86 -17.93 -1.46
C ARG A 214 17.89 -19.10 -1.25
N ARG A 215 17.62 -19.88 -2.30
CA ARG A 215 16.67 -21.01 -2.33
C ARG A 215 15.20 -20.65 -2.06
N TYR A 216 14.87 -19.37 -2.03
CA TYR A 216 13.49 -18.91 -1.84
C TYR A 216 13.04 -17.96 -2.96
N SER A 217 13.77 -16.88 -3.17
CA SER A 217 13.54 -15.91 -4.24
C SER A 217 14.79 -15.03 -4.40
N GLU A 218 15.31 -14.92 -5.62
CA GLU A 218 16.51 -14.12 -5.89
C GLU A 218 16.19 -12.65 -6.12
N GLY A 219 15.00 -12.38 -6.65
CA GLY A 219 14.57 -11.04 -7.05
C GLY A 219 14.75 -10.81 -8.54
N MET A 220 14.54 -9.57 -8.97
CA MET A 220 14.64 -9.16 -10.37
C MET A 220 15.59 -7.99 -10.54
N ASN A 221 16.29 -7.93 -11.68
CA ASN A 221 16.90 -6.72 -12.18
C ASN A 221 15.82 -5.82 -12.82
N MET A 222 16.19 -4.60 -13.25
CA MET A 222 15.22 -3.65 -13.79
C MET A 222 14.60 -4.08 -15.10
N HIS A 223 15.38 -4.73 -15.96
CA HIS A 223 14.88 -5.22 -17.24
C HIS A 223 13.91 -6.39 -17.09
N GLU A 224 14.21 -7.33 -16.18
CA GLU A 224 13.31 -8.44 -15.84
C GLU A 224 11.99 -7.91 -15.26
N LEU A 225 12.04 -6.91 -14.37
CA LEU A 225 10.86 -6.26 -13.82
C LEU A 225 10.04 -5.57 -14.92
N ALA A 226 10.69 -4.82 -15.82
CA ALA A 226 10.02 -4.13 -16.92
C ALA A 226 9.32 -5.10 -17.87
N SER A 227 10.01 -6.20 -18.24
CA SER A 227 9.47 -7.26 -19.08
C SER A 227 8.25 -7.92 -18.42
N PHE A 228 8.37 -8.24 -17.13
CA PHE A 228 7.26 -8.81 -16.37
C PHE A 228 6.05 -7.86 -16.28
N MET A 229 6.26 -6.56 -16.04
CA MET A 229 5.17 -5.58 -16.03
C MET A 229 4.48 -5.49 -17.40
N LYS A 230 5.26 -5.56 -18.49
CA LYS A 230 4.72 -5.60 -19.86
C LYS A 230 3.89 -6.88 -20.11
N GLU A 231 4.36 -8.04 -19.66
CA GLU A 231 3.62 -9.31 -19.76
C GLU A 231 2.29 -9.30 -18.98
N LEU A 232 2.22 -8.55 -17.87
CA LEU A 232 0.96 -8.34 -17.14
C LEU A 232 -0.05 -7.48 -17.90
N GLY A 233 0.37 -6.81 -18.99
CA GLY A 233 -0.45 -5.89 -19.77
C GLY A 233 -0.31 -4.43 -19.35
N CYS A 234 0.74 -4.08 -18.61
CA CYS A 234 1.01 -2.68 -18.30
C CYS A 234 1.44 -1.91 -19.55
N TRP A 235 0.93 -0.71 -19.68
CA TRP A 235 1.35 0.29 -20.67
C TRP A 235 2.46 1.19 -20.13
N THR A 236 2.35 1.53 -18.85
CA THR A 236 3.35 2.32 -18.11
C THR A 236 3.57 1.71 -16.73
N ALA A 237 4.81 1.69 -16.25
CA ALA A 237 5.17 1.17 -14.95
C ALA A 237 6.41 1.85 -14.36
N THR A 238 6.38 2.07 -13.04
CA THR A 238 7.47 2.64 -12.24
C THR A 238 7.97 1.62 -11.22
N ASN A 239 9.30 1.48 -11.08
CA ASN A 239 9.93 0.78 -9.97
C ASN A 239 9.99 1.71 -8.76
N MET A 240 9.38 1.27 -7.66
CA MET A 240 9.36 1.96 -6.37
C MET A 240 10.60 1.64 -5.53
N ASP A 241 10.61 2.03 -4.24
CA ASP A 241 11.65 1.55 -3.33
C ASP A 241 11.60 0.02 -3.21
N GLY A 242 12.77 -0.57 -3.17
CA GLY A 242 12.96 -2.00 -3.20
C GLY A 242 13.73 -2.54 -1.99
N GLY A 243 14.36 -3.71 -2.18
CA GLY A 243 15.19 -4.31 -1.14
C GLY A 243 14.38 -4.65 0.11
N GLY A 244 14.87 -4.25 1.27
CA GLY A 244 14.21 -4.50 2.56
C GLY A 244 12.89 -3.77 2.76
N SER A 245 12.63 -2.72 1.96
CA SER A 245 11.36 -1.98 1.98
C SER A 245 10.23 -2.71 1.27
N SER A 246 10.54 -3.67 0.36
CA SER A 246 9.53 -4.35 -0.45
C SER A 246 8.54 -5.12 0.42
N ILE A 247 7.30 -4.64 0.48
CA ILE A 247 6.23 -5.22 1.29
C ILE A 247 4.87 -5.07 0.61
N MET A 248 4.04 -6.10 0.72
CA MET A 248 2.64 -6.10 0.30
C MET A 248 1.76 -6.63 1.41
N GLY A 249 0.71 -5.90 1.75
CA GLY A 249 -0.36 -6.36 2.63
C GLY A 249 -1.67 -6.54 1.89
N LEU A 250 -2.46 -7.51 2.33
CA LEU A 250 -3.78 -7.81 1.76
C LEU A 250 -4.73 -8.25 2.87
N LEU A 251 -5.97 -7.76 2.82
CA LEU A 251 -7.03 -8.19 3.72
C LEU A 251 -7.36 -9.67 3.44
N ASP A 252 -7.37 -10.47 4.49
CA ASP A 252 -7.78 -11.88 4.39
C ASP A 252 -9.29 -12.05 4.59
N LYS A 253 -9.75 -13.30 4.44
CA LYS A 253 -11.15 -13.69 4.65
C LYS A 253 -11.68 -13.45 6.07
N ASP A 254 -10.78 -13.32 7.04
CA ASP A 254 -11.12 -13.08 8.45
C ASP A 254 -11.12 -11.57 8.77
N GLY A 255 -10.97 -10.70 7.75
CA GLY A 255 -10.92 -9.25 7.91
C GLY A 255 -9.61 -8.73 8.51
N LYS A 256 -8.54 -9.53 8.48
CA LYS A 256 -7.23 -9.14 9.00
C LYS A 256 -6.27 -8.83 7.86
N LEU A 257 -5.55 -7.74 7.98
CA LEU A 257 -4.53 -7.37 7.02
C LEU A 257 -3.26 -8.22 7.25
N LYS A 258 -2.89 -9.04 6.26
CA LYS A 258 -1.71 -9.93 6.31
C LYS A 258 -0.63 -9.47 5.34
N VAL A 259 0.63 -9.59 5.76
CA VAL A 259 1.78 -9.42 4.86
C VAL A 259 1.88 -10.66 3.97
N MET A 260 1.85 -10.44 2.67
CA MET A 260 1.76 -11.51 1.65
C MET A 260 3.12 -12.02 1.20
N ASN A 261 4.13 -11.16 1.19
CA ASN A 261 5.48 -11.45 0.75
C ASN A 261 6.43 -11.74 1.93
N SER A 262 7.69 -12.06 1.63
CA SER A 262 8.76 -12.23 2.61
C SER A 262 9.77 -11.09 2.49
N PRO A 263 9.62 -9.96 3.23
CA PRO A 263 10.62 -8.90 3.23
C PRO A 263 12.03 -9.44 3.51
N SER A 264 13.04 -8.88 2.85
CA SER A 264 14.40 -9.45 2.88
C SER A 264 15.19 -9.16 4.14
N ASP A 265 14.82 -8.13 4.91
CA ASP A 265 15.53 -7.79 6.14
C ASP A 265 15.31 -8.84 7.24
N ARG A 266 16.37 -9.11 7.99
CA ARG A 266 16.38 -10.14 9.04
C ARG A 266 16.92 -9.58 10.34
N SER A 267 16.39 -10.09 11.47
CA SER A 267 16.95 -9.91 12.79
C SER A 267 16.91 -11.27 13.49
N SER A 268 18.07 -11.77 13.92
CA SER A 268 18.20 -13.10 14.54
C SER A 268 17.51 -14.21 13.70
N GLY A 269 17.72 -14.18 12.37
CA GLY A 269 17.15 -15.16 11.42
C GLY A 269 15.65 -14.95 11.09
N ARG A 270 14.92 -14.11 11.81
CA ARG A 270 13.51 -13.84 11.58
C ARG A 270 13.32 -12.64 10.64
N VAL A 271 12.22 -12.63 9.89
CA VAL A 271 11.84 -11.49 9.07
C VAL A 271 11.69 -10.24 9.96
N LYS A 272 12.37 -9.17 9.57
CA LYS A 272 12.23 -7.86 10.19
C LYS A 272 11.56 -6.91 9.21
N ILE A 273 10.37 -6.43 9.53
CA ILE A 273 9.66 -5.46 8.71
C ILE A 273 10.31 -4.10 8.92
N ARG A 274 10.73 -3.48 7.82
CA ARG A 274 11.31 -2.13 7.82
C ARG A 274 10.21 -1.11 8.05
N PRO A 275 10.36 -0.15 8.98
CA PRO A 275 9.48 1.01 9.03
C PRO A 275 9.69 1.88 7.78
N LEU A 276 8.61 2.47 7.29
CA LEU A 276 8.56 3.17 6.01
C LEU A 276 8.07 4.61 6.20
N PRO A 277 8.42 5.53 5.29
CA PRO A 277 7.93 6.90 5.34
C PRO A 277 6.44 6.97 4.96
N MET A 278 6.02 6.09 4.06
CA MET A 278 4.68 6.05 3.50
C MET A 278 4.38 4.74 2.77
N ILE A 279 3.11 4.52 2.49
CA ILE A 279 2.61 3.40 1.69
C ILE A 279 1.50 3.88 0.74
N LEU A 280 1.33 3.17 -0.38
CA LEU A 280 0.12 3.25 -1.17
C LEU A 280 -0.87 2.19 -0.68
N THR A 281 -2.06 2.61 -0.33
CA THR A 281 -3.16 1.73 0.08
C THR A 281 -4.22 1.65 -1.01
N ILE A 282 -4.95 0.53 -1.03
CA ILE A 282 -6.22 0.41 -1.75
C ILE A 282 -7.32 0.38 -0.72
N THR A 283 -8.21 1.34 -0.77
CA THR A 283 -9.29 1.52 0.19
C THR A 283 -10.65 1.28 -0.46
N LYS A 284 -11.64 0.85 0.33
CA LYS A 284 -13.02 0.75 -0.12
C LYS A 284 -13.55 2.15 -0.44
N SER A 285 -14.22 2.32 -1.58
CA SER A 285 -14.86 3.57 -1.96
C SER A 285 -16.09 3.81 -1.09
N THR A 286 -16.20 5.00 -0.49
CA THR A 286 -17.33 5.37 0.37
C THR A 286 -18.57 5.77 -0.43
N ASN A 287 -18.39 6.17 -1.71
CA ASN A 287 -19.45 6.51 -2.64
C ASN A 287 -19.20 5.80 -3.98
N PRO A 288 -19.61 4.54 -4.16
CA PRO A 288 -19.60 3.95 -5.50
C PRO A 288 -20.56 4.78 -6.36
N LYS A 289 -20.01 5.53 -7.33
CA LYS A 289 -20.87 6.20 -8.33
C LYS A 289 -21.75 5.13 -8.97
N LYS A 290 -23.06 5.34 -8.88
CA LYS A 290 -24.06 4.51 -9.57
C LYS A 290 -23.87 4.57 -11.07
#